data_b0afd2b632a914ca56d2e77747c3e16d
#
_entry.id   b0afd2b632a914ca56d2e77747c3e16d
#
_cell.length_a   1.000
_cell.length_b   1.000
_cell.length_c   1.000
_cell.angle_alpha   90.00
_cell.angle_beta   90.00
_cell.angle_gamma   90.00
#
_symmetry.space_group_name_H-M   'P 1'
#
loop_
_entity.id
_entity.type
_entity.pdbx_description
1 polymer ?
#
loop_
_entity_poly.entity_id
_entity_poly.type
_entity_poly.pdbx_seq_one_letter_code
_entity_poly.pdbx_strand_id
1 'polypeptide(L)'
;MTTSLILTSRHRPDAAPVLKAVGEIDMSNSGALATALEDCPDQVVVDLTEVEYLDSAALSVLFSHAGHVEVLATALLLPVLEVSGLTGLVRVSEVPSNTEQGLRDGLHERDEQRDGGDI
;
A
#
# COMPACT_ATOMS: atom_id res chain seq x y z
N MET A 1 -16.69 12.83 -13.30
CA MET A 1 -16.43 12.76 -11.86
C MET A 1 -15.04 12.22 -11.63
N THR A 2 -14.25 12.88 -10.79
CA THR A 2 -12.88 12.42 -10.52
C THR A 2 -12.86 11.44 -9.36
N THR A 3 -12.01 10.43 -9.49
CA THR A 3 -11.79 9.48 -8.43
C THR A 3 -11.01 10.14 -7.30
N SER A 4 -11.38 9.87 -6.07
CA SER A 4 -10.77 10.49 -4.90
C SER A 4 -9.44 9.82 -4.55
N LEU A 5 -8.40 10.63 -4.42
CA LEU A 5 -7.09 10.15 -4.02
C LEU A 5 -6.41 11.22 -3.17
N ILE A 6 -5.93 10.80 -2.01
CA ILE A 6 -5.15 11.68 -1.13
C ILE A 6 -3.77 11.04 -0.98
N LEU A 7 -2.73 11.84 -1.24
CA LEU A 7 -1.34 11.41 -1.07
C LEU A 7 -0.71 12.21 0.04
N THR A 8 -0.04 11.52 0.95
CA THR A 8 0.65 12.14 2.08
C THR A 8 2.06 11.57 2.18
N SER A 9 3.05 12.44 2.30
CA SER A 9 4.43 12.02 2.48
C SER A 9 4.85 12.10 3.93
N ARG A 10 5.60 11.12 4.38
CA ARG A 10 6.25 11.15 5.70
C ARG A 10 7.72 10.89 5.54
N HIS A 11 8.52 11.72 6.18
CA HIS A 11 9.98 11.57 6.17
C HIS A 11 10.45 11.25 7.57
N ARG A 12 11.36 10.27 7.67
CA ARG A 12 12.00 9.93 8.93
C ARG A 12 13.50 10.09 8.77
N PRO A 13 14.19 10.49 9.84
CA PRO A 13 15.63 10.76 9.71
C PRO A 13 16.46 9.55 9.31
N ASP A 14 16.06 8.35 9.71
CA ASP A 14 16.89 7.16 9.52
C ASP A 14 16.18 6.06 8.76
N ALA A 15 15.15 6.41 7.98
CA ALA A 15 14.41 5.40 7.23
C ALA A 15 13.94 6.02 5.91
N ALA A 16 13.61 5.16 4.95
CA ALA A 16 13.06 5.62 3.68
C ALA A 16 11.76 6.38 3.91
N PRO A 17 11.50 7.42 3.12
CA PRO A 17 10.22 8.12 3.22
C PRO A 17 9.07 7.19 2.87
N VAL A 18 7.91 7.48 3.42
CA VAL A 18 6.68 6.74 3.16
C VAL A 18 5.72 7.65 2.44
N LEU A 19 5.25 7.22 1.28
CA LEU A 19 4.21 7.90 0.54
C LEU A 19 2.92 7.12 0.74
N LYS A 20 1.99 7.69 1.48
CA LYS A 20 0.73 7.03 1.79
C LYS A 20 -0.36 7.51 0.84
N ALA A 21 -1.07 6.56 0.25
CA ALA A 21 -2.20 6.83 -0.63
C ALA A 21 -3.48 6.38 0.05
N VAL A 22 -4.54 7.18 -0.07
CA VAL A 22 -5.86 6.86 0.48
C VAL A 22 -6.89 7.06 -0.63
N GLY A 23 -7.69 6.04 -0.88
CA GLY A 23 -8.78 6.13 -1.84
C GLY A 23 -8.62 5.16 -3.00
N GLU A 24 -8.72 5.66 -4.21
CA GLU A 24 -8.66 4.85 -5.43
C GLU A 24 -7.69 5.51 -6.41
N ILE A 25 -6.91 4.68 -7.09
CA ILE A 25 -5.94 5.19 -8.06
C ILE A 25 -6.31 4.66 -9.43
N ASP A 26 -6.63 5.57 -10.35
CA ASP A 26 -6.99 5.21 -11.71
C ASP A 26 -6.34 6.19 -12.69
N MET A 27 -6.73 6.09 -13.95
CA MET A 27 -6.13 6.91 -15.00
C MET A 27 -6.37 8.41 -14.77
N SER A 28 -7.43 8.78 -14.04
CA SER A 28 -7.73 10.19 -13.80
C SER A 28 -6.79 10.84 -12.78
N ASN A 29 -6.14 10.04 -11.93
CA ASN A 29 -5.28 10.59 -10.88
C ASN A 29 -3.93 9.91 -10.75
N SER A 30 -3.63 8.90 -11.59
CA SER A 30 -2.35 8.19 -11.51
C SER A 30 -1.16 9.12 -11.74
N GLY A 31 -1.37 10.23 -12.47
CA GLY A 31 -0.31 11.21 -12.66
C GLY A 31 0.14 11.86 -11.36
N ALA A 32 -0.76 12.02 -10.40
CA ALA A 32 -0.37 12.55 -9.09
C ALA A 32 0.55 11.58 -8.37
N LEU A 33 0.28 10.28 -8.46
CA LEU A 33 1.16 9.29 -7.89
C LEU A 33 2.53 9.31 -8.56
N ALA A 34 2.55 9.40 -9.89
CA ALA A 34 3.83 9.46 -10.63
C ALA A 34 4.66 10.67 -10.19
N THR A 35 4.02 11.85 -10.09
CA THR A 35 4.73 13.06 -9.67
C THR A 35 5.30 12.90 -8.27
N ALA A 36 4.51 12.34 -7.35
CA ALA A 36 4.96 12.14 -5.98
C ALA A 36 6.17 11.20 -5.92
N LEU A 37 6.16 10.15 -6.76
CA LEU A 37 7.29 9.22 -6.80
C LEU A 37 8.53 9.86 -7.43
N GLU A 38 8.35 10.73 -8.42
CA GLU A 38 9.47 11.46 -9.02
C GLU A 38 10.12 12.40 -8.04
N ASP A 39 9.35 12.91 -7.08
CA ASP A 39 9.91 13.78 -6.03
C ASP A 39 10.69 12.98 -4.99
N CYS A 40 10.67 11.65 -5.05
CA CYS A 40 11.39 10.78 -4.13
C CYS A 40 12.38 9.94 -4.94
N PRO A 41 13.53 10.52 -5.34
CA PRO A 41 14.44 9.81 -6.26
C PRO A 41 15.14 8.62 -5.63
N ASP A 42 15.24 8.58 -4.31
CA ASP A 42 15.83 7.45 -3.60
C ASP A 42 14.72 6.47 -3.21
N GLN A 43 15.06 5.48 -2.40
CA GLN A 43 14.11 4.46 -2.00
C GLN A 43 12.90 5.09 -1.30
N VAL A 44 11.70 4.66 -1.67
CA VAL A 44 10.47 5.13 -1.08
C VAL A 44 9.54 3.95 -0.83
N VAL A 45 8.83 3.99 0.29
CA VAL A 45 7.80 3.00 0.61
C VAL A 45 6.45 3.58 0.20
N VAL A 46 5.74 2.90 -0.68
CA VAL A 46 4.40 3.30 -1.10
C VAL A 46 3.39 2.51 -0.27
N ASP A 47 2.66 3.22 0.56
CA ASP A 47 1.70 2.61 1.47
C ASP A 47 0.33 2.63 0.81
N LEU A 48 -0.11 1.46 0.34
CA LEU A 48 -1.41 1.28 -0.32
C LEU A 48 -2.43 0.62 0.59
N THR A 49 -2.17 0.60 1.90
CA THR A 49 -3.05 -0.13 2.82
C THR A 49 -4.43 0.48 2.96
N GLU A 50 -4.61 1.75 2.54
CA GLU A 50 -5.93 2.38 2.52
C GLU A 50 -6.39 2.69 1.11
N VAL A 51 -5.84 1.99 0.12
CA VAL A 51 -6.29 2.07 -1.25
C VAL A 51 -7.24 0.92 -1.53
N GLU A 52 -8.40 1.23 -2.09
CA GLU A 52 -9.44 0.24 -2.34
C GLU A 52 -9.45 -0.26 -3.78
N TYR A 53 -8.77 0.44 -4.69
CA TYR A 53 -8.81 0.09 -6.09
C TYR A 53 -7.59 0.65 -6.82
N LEU A 54 -7.03 -0.18 -7.70
CA LEU A 54 -5.95 0.20 -8.61
C LEU A 54 -6.32 -0.29 -10.01
N ASP A 55 -6.15 0.58 -11.01
CA ASP A 55 -6.32 0.13 -12.39
C ASP A 55 -4.95 -0.02 -13.07
N SER A 56 -4.97 -0.31 -14.37
CA SER A 56 -3.74 -0.55 -15.09
C SER A 56 -2.86 0.70 -15.19
N ALA A 57 -3.46 1.89 -15.17
CA ALA A 57 -2.66 3.12 -15.19
C ALA A 57 -1.87 3.27 -13.90
N ALA A 58 -2.50 2.96 -12.75
CA ALA A 58 -1.81 2.99 -11.47
C ALA A 58 -0.68 1.96 -11.43
N LEU A 59 -0.95 0.75 -11.93
CA LEU A 59 0.07 -0.29 -11.98
C LEU A 59 1.24 0.13 -12.86
N SER A 60 0.97 0.78 -13.99
CA SER A 60 2.03 1.25 -14.88
C SER A 60 2.96 2.23 -14.18
N VAL A 61 2.40 3.10 -13.34
CA VAL A 61 3.23 4.04 -12.57
C VAL A 61 4.15 3.27 -11.63
N LEU A 62 3.63 2.26 -10.93
CA LEU A 62 4.44 1.48 -10.02
C LEU A 62 5.53 0.71 -10.76
N PHE A 63 5.20 0.13 -11.92
CA PHE A 63 6.20 -0.55 -12.75
C PHE A 63 7.31 0.40 -13.19
N SER A 64 6.94 1.63 -13.57
CA SER A 64 7.91 2.59 -14.06
C SER A 64 8.89 3.01 -12.97
N HIS A 65 8.52 2.86 -11.71
CA HIS A 65 9.35 3.29 -10.58
C HIS A 65 9.84 2.09 -9.76
N ALA A 66 9.76 0.88 -10.31
CA ALA A 66 10.06 -0.35 -9.57
C ALA A 66 11.45 -0.37 -8.97
N GLY A 67 12.41 0.35 -9.59
CA GLY A 67 13.79 0.33 -9.12
C GLY A 67 14.00 0.96 -7.76
N HIS A 68 13.08 1.77 -7.27
CA HIS A 68 13.26 2.46 -5.98
C HIS A 68 12.02 2.45 -5.11
N VAL A 69 11.07 1.55 -5.40
CA VAL A 69 9.79 1.51 -4.69
C VAL A 69 9.64 0.19 -3.94
N GLU A 70 9.13 0.29 -2.74
CA GLU A 70 8.68 -0.84 -1.94
C GLU A 70 7.21 -0.60 -1.63
N VAL A 71 6.38 -1.65 -1.62
CA VAL A 71 4.92 -1.48 -1.52
C VAL A 71 4.39 -2.18 -0.27
N LEU A 72 3.53 -1.48 0.47
CA LEU A 72 2.72 -2.08 1.52
C LEU A 72 1.29 -2.20 1.02
N ALA A 73 0.70 -3.37 1.15
CA ALA A 73 -0.64 -3.62 0.62
C ALA A 73 -1.42 -4.53 1.55
N THR A 74 -2.74 -4.48 1.44
CA THR A 74 -3.59 -5.41 2.17
C THR A 74 -3.94 -6.59 1.27
N ALA A 75 -4.59 -7.60 1.86
CA ALA A 75 -5.05 -8.76 1.11
C ALA A 75 -5.98 -8.38 -0.03
N LEU A 76 -6.65 -7.24 0.07
CA LEU A 76 -7.55 -6.78 -0.99
C LEU A 76 -6.80 -6.56 -2.31
N LEU A 77 -5.61 -5.96 -2.25
CA LEU A 77 -4.86 -5.60 -3.44
C LEU A 77 -3.84 -6.65 -3.87
N LEU A 78 -3.46 -7.56 -2.99
CA LEU A 78 -2.43 -8.53 -3.30
C LEU A 78 -2.69 -9.31 -4.59
N PRO A 79 -3.92 -9.80 -4.85
CA PRO A 79 -4.12 -10.55 -6.08
C PRO A 79 -3.82 -9.75 -7.35
N VAL A 80 -4.19 -8.48 -7.40
CA VAL A 80 -3.92 -7.68 -8.59
C VAL A 80 -2.43 -7.39 -8.72
N LEU A 81 -1.73 -7.19 -7.60
CA LEU A 81 -0.30 -6.97 -7.64
C LEU A 81 0.45 -8.23 -8.10
N GLU A 82 -0.02 -9.40 -7.68
CA GLU A 82 0.59 -10.66 -8.08
C GLU A 82 0.32 -10.99 -9.54
N VAL A 83 -0.93 -10.86 -9.96
CA VAL A 83 -1.31 -11.18 -11.33
C VAL A 83 -0.61 -10.25 -12.33
N SER A 84 -0.41 -9.00 -11.95
CA SER A 84 0.26 -8.03 -12.82
C SER A 84 1.76 -8.31 -12.97
N GLY A 85 2.33 -9.10 -12.07
CA GLY A 85 3.77 -9.37 -12.07
C GLY A 85 4.60 -8.39 -11.26
N LEU A 86 3.95 -7.42 -10.61
CA LEU A 86 4.67 -6.40 -9.87
C LEU A 86 5.46 -7.00 -8.71
N THR A 87 4.94 -8.05 -8.08
CA THR A 87 5.62 -8.69 -6.96
C THR A 87 6.96 -9.30 -7.34
N GLY A 88 7.19 -9.52 -8.63
CA GLY A 88 8.49 -10.00 -9.11
C GLY A 88 9.52 -8.89 -9.28
N LEU A 89 9.10 -7.63 -9.23
CA LEU A 89 9.98 -6.49 -9.46
C LEU A 89 10.18 -5.61 -8.23
N VAL A 90 9.21 -5.58 -7.32
CA VAL A 90 9.29 -4.76 -6.11
C VAL A 90 9.00 -5.65 -4.91
N ARG A 91 9.51 -5.23 -3.76
CA ARG A 91 9.16 -5.89 -2.51
C ARG A 91 7.75 -5.45 -2.12
N VAL A 92 6.86 -6.42 -1.96
CA VAL A 92 5.49 -6.14 -1.53
C VAL A 92 5.29 -6.85 -0.19
N SER A 93 4.91 -6.09 0.82
CA SER A 93 4.63 -6.63 2.15
C SER A 93 3.14 -6.51 2.43
N GLU A 94 2.56 -7.59 2.91
CA GLU A 94 1.15 -7.58 3.27
C GLU A 94 0.98 -7.05 4.68
N VAL A 95 0.01 -6.14 4.84
CA VAL A 95 -0.32 -5.53 6.13
C VAL A 95 -1.81 -5.74 6.36
N PRO A 96 -2.25 -6.11 7.57
CA PRO A 96 -3.69 -6.22 7.83
C PRO A 96 -4.37 -4.87 7.62
N SER A 97 -5.59 -4.90 7.08
CA SER A 97 -6.36 -3.68 6.91
C SER A 97 -6.81 -3.18 8.28
N ASN A 98 -7.10 -1.87 8.37
CA ASN A 98 -7.61 -1.30 9.62
C ASN A 98 -8.91 -1.96 10.04
N THR A 99 -9.76 -2.31 9.09
CA THR A 99 -11.01 -2.99 9.38
C THR A 99 -10.77 -4.35 10.00
N GLU A 100 -9.81 -5.10 9.46
CA GLU A 100 -9.47 -6.41 10.02
C GLU A 100 -8.93 -6.29 11.42
N GLN A 101 -8.09 -5.31 11.66
CA GLN A 101 -7.53 -5.07 12.98
C GLN A 101 -8.62 -4.71 13.98
N GLY A 102 -9.55 -3.87 13.57
CA GLY A 102 -10.64 -3.47 14.42
C GLY A 102 -11.53 -4.65 14.81
N LEU A 103 -11.84 -5.52 13.87
CA LEU A 103 -12.61 -6.70 14.14
C LEU A 103 -11.87 -7.66 15.08
N ARG A 104 -10.60 -7.84 14.84
CA ARG A 104 -9.78 -8.72 15.64
C ARG A 104 -9.72 -8.24 17.09
N ASP A 105 -9.52 -6.96 17.27
CA ASP A 105 -9.48 -6.37 18.59
C ASP A 105 -10.80 -6.53 19.31
N GLY A 106 -11.90 -6.39 18.59
CA GLY A 106 -13.23 -6.54 19.17
C GLY A 106 -13.56 -7.96 19.58
N LEU A 107 -13.00 -8.94 18.89
CA LEU A 107 -13.25 -10.34 19.17
C LEU A 107 -12.33 -10.91 20.24
N HIS A 108 -11.17 -10.33 20.35
CA HIS A 108 -10.07 -10.87 21.12
C HIS A 108 -10.24 -10.62 22.59
N GLU A 109 -10.17 -11.55 23.14
CA GLU A 109 -10.00 -11.25 24.34
C GLU A 109 -9.38 -12.38 24.93
N ARG A 110 -8.87 -12.92 24.01
CA ARG A 110 -8.37 -13.59 23.78
C ARG A 110 -7.61 -14.40 23.65
N ASP A 111 -7.36 -14.68 23.49
CA ASP A 111 -6.65 -15.11 23.03
C ASP A 111 -5.94 -15.72 23.04
N GLU A 112 -5.89 -15.71 23.21
CA GLU A 112 -5.26 -15.71 23.03
C GLU A 112 -4.78 -16.09 23.03
N GLN A 113 -5.06 -16.30 23.28
CA GLN A 113 -4.68 -16.20 23.09
C GLN A 113 -4.18 -16.73 22.90
N ARG A 114 -4.41 -17.27 23.14
CA ARG A 114 -4.04 -17.43 22.93
C ARG A 114 -3.40 -18.00 22.77
N ASP A 115 -3.46 -18.27 22.79
CA ASP A 115 -2.94 -18.36 22.64
C ASP A 115 -2.54 -18.73 22.83
N GLY A 116 -2.59 -19.16 23.10
CA GLY A 116 -2.33 -19.01 23.27
C GLY A 116 -2.32 -19.39 23.68
N GLY A 117 -2.51 -19.72 24.04
CA GLY A 117 -2.73 -19.56 24.35
C GLY A 117 -3.12 -19.97 24.62
N ASP A 118 -3.40 -20.17 24.91
CA ASP A 118 -3.91 -20.11 25.08
C ASP A 118 -4.27 -20.34 25.09
N ILE A 119 -4.61 -20.75 25.45
CA ILE A 119 -5.00 -20.49 25.38
C ILE A 119 -5.05 -20.46 25.44
#